data_b9e303390c75cb1ca737e81388a8980e
#
_entry.id   b9e303390c75cb1ca737e81388a8980e
#
_cell.length_a   1.000
_cell.length_b   1.000
_cell.length_c   1.000
_cell.angle_alpha   90.00
_cell.angle_beta   90.00
_cell.angle_gamma   90.00
#
_symmetry.space_group_name_H-M   'P 1'
#
loop_
_entity.id
_entity.type
_entity.pdbx_description
1 polymer ?
#
loop_
_entity_poly.entity_id
_entity_poly.type
_entity_poly.pdbx_seq_one_letter_code
_entity_poly.pdbx_strand_id
1 'polypeptide(L)'
;MIQQKIQCHEENTLGRDFIVGDLHGCFPYLNRLMTHVHFDPATDRLFSVGDLVNRGPDCSGVLALLAEPWFFPVLGNHDVMMLAFLLGDVPFDKHWPLFGLYQDSFLSNAGRWLKILRPENAQIKAWIRDLINLPLIRVVGQGVSRFHIAHAQLSGDSVDDWSDTRLHHPEVERDALWTKLRFIPGFDMTGNGFDAVLWGRGLRADLSNVREITGLSRTYVGHTISVSRDPTLILVASSHVFLDTGAYKSLEERPDAARYGLTLWCHQEARGWRTQGEKILDVRLSC
;
A
#
# COMPACT_ATOMS: atom_id res chain seq x y z
N MET A 1 -18.30 -3.64 -4.58
CA MET A 1 -18.33 -2.93 -3.28
C MET A 1 -17.13 -3.37 -2.47
N ILE A 2 -16.32 -2.46 -1.96
CA ILE A 2 -15.38 -2.80 -0.90
C ILE A 2 -16.24 -3.22 0.29
N GLN A 3 -16.14 -4.47 0.70
CA GLN A 3 -17.02 -5.02 1.72
C GLN A 3 -16.67 -4.46 3.10
N GLN A 4 -15.38 -4.22 3.34
CA GLN A 4 -14.87 -3.69 4.60
C GLN A 4 -13.69 -2.75 4.31
N LYS A 5 -13.77 -1.48 4.76
CA LYS A 5 -12.71 -0.49 4.54
C LYS A 5 -11.54 -0.68 5.51
N ILE A 6 -11.84 -1.12 6.72
CA ILE A 6 -10.86 -1.35 7.78
C ILE A 6 -10.97 -2.80 8.25
N GLN A 7 -9.85 -3.50 8.28
CA GLN A 7 -9.76 -4.85 8.81
C GLN A 7 -8.78 -4.90 9.98
N CYS A 8 -9.26 -5.43 11.12
CA CYS A 8 -8.44 -5.60 12.33
C CYS A 8 -7.85 -7.01 12.40
N HIS A 9 -6.64 -7.10 12.92
CA HIS A 9 -5.91 -8.32 13.17
C HIS A 9 -5.39 -8.32 14.61
N GLU A 10 -5.44 -9.47 15.26
CA GLU A 10 -4.76 -9.67 16.53
C GLU A 10 -3.23 -9.62 16.36
N GLU A 11 -2.53 -9.36 17.45
CA GLU A 11 -1.07 -9.44 17.49
C GLU A 11 -0.58 -10.84 17.08
N ASN A 12 0.50 -10.90 16.30
CA ASN A 12 1.13 -12.17 15.96
C ASN A 12 2.02 -12.65 17.13
N THR A 13 1.59 -13.68 17.81
CA THR A 13 2.34 -14.30 18.91
C THR A 13 3.12 -15.55 18.51
N LEU A 14 2.99 -15.98 17.25
CA LEU A 14 3.62 -17.21 16.74
C LEU A 14 4.85 -16.93 15.87
N GLY A 15 4.88 -15.79 15.20
CA GLY A 15 5.92 -15.43 14.27
C GLY A 15 6.06 -13.90 14.15
N ARG A 16 6.56 -13.48 13.00
CA ARG A 16 6.87 -12.06 12.71
C ARG A 16 5.84 -11.45 11.76
N ASP A 17 5.65 -10.14 11.88
CA ASP A 17 4.88 -9.35 10.94
C ASP A 17 5.84 -8.57 10.05
N PHE A 18 5.84 -8.91 8.77
CA PHE A 18 6.58 -8.18 7.76
C PHE A 18 5.65 -7.25 6.99
N ILE A 19 6.16 -6.09 6.62
CA ILE A 19 5.46 -5.12 5.79
C ILE A 19 6.31 -4.82 4.56
N VAL A 20 5.74 -4.98 3.37
CA VAL A 20 6.40 -4.70 2.11
C VAL A 20 5.82 -3.44 1.46
N GLY A 21 6.68 -2.62 0.85
CA GLY A 21 6.32 -1.47 0.04
C GLY A 21 5.59 -1.85 -1.25
N ASP A 22 5.33 -0.85 -2.11
CA ASP A 22 4.65 -1.03 -3.39
C ASP A 22 5.30 -2.13 -4.23
N LEU A 23 4.53 -3.16 -4.54
CA LEU A 23 5.04 -4.34 -5.25
C LEU A 23 5.16 -4.12 -6.74
N HIS A 24 4.19 -3.45 -7.35
CA HIS A 24 4.21 -3.15 -8.78
C HIS A 24 4.71 -4.30 -9.66
N GLY A 25 4.26 -5.53 -9.43
CA GLY A 25 4.71 -6.69 -10.20
C GLY A 25 6.18 -7.09 -10.00
N CYS A 26 6.86 -6.57 -8.99
CA CYS A 26 8.25 -6.94 -8.66
C CYS A 26 8.33 -8.22 -7.82
N PHE A 27 7.57 -9.25 -8.19
CA PHE A 27 7.52 -10.54 -7.50
C PHE A 27 8.90 -11.20 -7.29
N PRO A 28 9.83 -11.18 -8.27
CA PRO A 28 11.17 -11.75 -8.05
C PRO A 28 11.94 -11.08 -6.90
N TYR A 29 11.75 -9.78 -6.70
CA TYR A 29 12.38 -9.07 -5.57
C TYR A 29 11.79 -9.48 -4.23
N LEU A 30 10.46 -9.63 -4.17
CA LEU A 30 9.79 -10.12 -2.97
C LEU A 30 10.30 -11.51 -2.58
N ASN A 31 10.38 -12.45 -3.53
CA ASN A 31 10.87 -13.79 -3.27
C ASN A 31 12.31 -13.79 -2.74
N ARG A 32 13.17 -12.92 -3.26
CA ARG A 32 14.55 -12.78 -2.76
C ARG A 32 14.59 -12.27 -1.33
N LEU A 33 13.75 -11.28 -0.99
CA LEU A 33 13.66 -10.74 0.36
C LEU A 33 13.10 -11.78 1.33
N MET A 34 12.02 -12.48 0.98
CA MET A 34 11.44 -13.54 1.80
C MET A 34 12.44 -14.68 2.06
N THR A 35 13.19 -15.08 1.04
CA THR A 35 14.27 -16.07 1.18
C THR A 35 15.36 -15.57 2.12
N HIS A 36 15.78 -14.31 1.97
CA HIS A 36 16.85 -13.70 2.77
C HIS A 36 16.51 -13.63 4.26
N VAL A 37 15.24 -13.32 4.59
CA VAL A 37 14.79 -13.23 5.98
C VAL A 37 14.32 -14.57 6.54
N HIS A 38 14.42 -15.65 5.79
CA HIS A 38 13.88 -16.97 6.15
C HIS A 38 12.42 -16.86 6.59
N PHE A 39 11.57 -16.28 5.72
CA PHE A 39 10.14 -16.15 5.96
C PHE A 39 9.49 -17.53 6.12
N ASP A 40 8.81 -17.74 7.23
CA ASP A 40 8.06 -18.98 7.51
C ASP A 40 6.55 -18.76 7.28
N PRO A 41 5.97 -19.26 6.18
CA PRO A 41 4.55 -19.08 5.88
C PRO A 41 3.59 -19.71 6.89
N ALA A 42 4.09 -20.55 7.80
CA ALA A 42 3.27 -21.18 8.85
C ALA A 42 3.05 -20.24 10.05
N THR A 43 3.96 -19.30 10.30
CA THR A 43 3.94 -18.45 11.49
C THR A 43 4.09 -16.96 11.19
N ASP A 44 4.85 -16.59 10.16
CA ASP A 44 5.06 -15.21 9.76
C ASP A 44 3.86 -14.70 8.93
N ARG A 45 3.61 -13.39 9.00
CA ARG A 45 2.61 -12.70 8.15
C ARG A 45 3.30 -11.64 7.30
N LEU A 46 2.85 -11.51 6.06
CA LEU A 46 3.29 -10.46 5.14
C LEU A 46 2.14 -9.51 4.84
N PHE A 47 2.27 -8.28 5.28
CA PHE A 47 1.40 -7.17 4.92
C PHE A 47 1.98 -6.40 3.73
N SER A 48 1.13 -5.91 2.81
CA SER A 48 1.56 -5.03 1.73
C SER A 48 0.80 -3.71 1.77
N VAL A 49 1.51 -2.63 1.51
CA VAL A 49 0.92 -1.28 1.45
C VAL A 49 0.12 -1.03 0.16
N GLY A 50 -0.12 -2.07 -0.65
CA GLY A 50 -0.88 -1.98 -1.91
C GLY A 50 0.00 -1.78 -3.15
N ASP A 51 -0.62 -1.33 -4.22
CA ASP A 51 -0.01 -1.21 -5.55
C ASP A 51 0.67 -2.51 -5.99
N LEU A 52 -0.14 -3.57 -6.00
CA LEU A 52 0.30 -4.92 -6.35
C LEU A 52 0.69 -5.03 -7.82
N VAL A 53 0.01 -4.28 -8.68
CA VAL A 53 0.08 -4.41 -10.14
C VAL A 53 0.72 -3.21 -10.83
N ASN A 54 0.94 -3.39 -12.13
CA ASN A 54 1.52 -2.42 -13.08
C ASN A 54 3.03 -2.25 -12.95
N ARG A 55 3.67 -1.75 -14.02
CA ARG A 55 5.08 -1.33 -14.12
C ARG A 55 6.10 -2.47 -14.13
N GLY A 56 6.09 -3.35 -13.15
CA GLY A 56 7.09 -4.43 -13.02
C GLY A 56 6.78 -5.67 -13.87
N PRO A 57 7.67 -6.67 -13.85
CA PRO A 57 7.68 -7.74 -14.83
C PRO A 57 6.67 -8.86 -14.56
N ASP A 58 6.20 -9.04 -13.32
CA ASP A 58 5.36 -10.19 -12.94
C ASP A 58 4.19 -9.80 -12.03
N CYS A 59 3.20 -9.10 -12.61
CA CYS A 59 1.96 -8.77 -11.92
C CYS A 59 1.12 -10.02 -11.59
N SER A 60 1.18 -11.05 -12.43
CA SER A 60 0.42 -12.29 -12.20
C SER A 60 0.97 -13.08 -11.02
N GLY A 61 2.28 -13.12 -10.84
CA GLY A 61 2.91 -13.72 -9.66
C GLY A 61 2.54 -13.00 -8.37
N VAL A 62 2.49 -11.66 -8.39
CA VAL A 62 2.03 -10.90 -7.22
C VAL A 62 0.54 -11.16 -6.94
N LEU A 63 -0.31 -11.17 -7.96
CA LEU A 63 -1.75 -11.45 -7.78
C LEU A 63 -2.03 -12.87 -7.30
N ALA A 64 -1.17 -13.83 -7.63
CA ALA A 64 -1.30 -15.20 -7.11
C ALA A 64 -1.13 -15.28 -5.58
N LEU A 65 -0.38 -14.34 -4.97
CA LEU A 65 -0.25 -14.25 -3.52
C LEU A 65 -1.58 -13.98 -2.79
N LEU A 66 -2.59 -13.44 -3.48
CA LEU A 66 -3.91 -13.19 -2.88
C LEU A 66 -4.61 -14.47 -2.40
N ALA A 67 -4.18 -15.63 -2.88
CA ALA A 67 -4.66 -16.94 -2.41
C ALA A 67 -3.91 -17.45 -1.16
N GLU A 68 -2.82 -16.80 -0.77
CA GLU A 68 -1.98 -17.25 0.33
C GLU A 68 -2.52 -16.75 1.69
N PRO A 69 -2.69 -17.61 2.70
CA PRO A 69 -3.29 -17.25 3.98
C PRO A 69 -2.41 -16.33 4.85
N TRP A 70 -1.15 -16.19 4.52
CA TRP A 70 -0.17 -15.35 5.20
C TRP A 70 0.03 -13.97 4.54
N PHE A 71 -0.63 -13.69 3.39
CA PHE A 71 -0.49 -12.44 2.65
C PHE A 71 -1.69 -11.51 2.87
N PHE A 72 -1.44 -10.33 3.40
CA PHE A 72 -2.44 -9.36 3.85
C PHE A 72 -2.23 -7.98 3.22
N PRO A 73 -2.52 -7.77 1.93
CA PRO A 73 -2.39 -6.46 1.30
C PRO A 73 -3.56 -5.53 1.67
N VAL A 74 -3.33 -4.21 1.55
CA VAL A 74 -4.39 -3.21 1.38
C VAL A 74 -4.54 -2.89 -0.10
N LEU A 75 -5.64 -2.26 -0.50
CA LEU A 75 -5.81 -1.72 -1.85
C LEU A 75 -4.90 -0.50 -2.06
N GLY A 76 -4.13 -0.51 -3.15
CA GLY A 76 -3.47 0.64 -3.70
C GLY A 76 -4.28 1.29 -4.84
N ASN A 77 -3.89 2.48 -5.25
CA ASN A 77 -4.58 3.18 -6.34
C ASN A 77 -4.43 2.46 -7.68
N HIS A 78 -3.32 1.77 -7.95
CA HIS A 78 -3.16 0.95 -9.16
C HIS A 78 -4.05 -0.29 -9.14
N ASP A 79 -4.30 -0.89 -7.98
CA ASP A 79 -5.21 -2.02 -7.82
C ASP A 79 -6.66 -1.59 -8.08
N VAL A 80 -7.04 -0.40 -7.61
CA VAL A 80 -8.33 0.21 -7.87
C VAL A 80 -8.52 0.54 -9.35
N MET A 81 -7.50 1.09 -10.01
CA MET A 81 -7.53 1.34 -11.45
C MET A 81 -7.72 0.04 -12.24
N MET A 82 -7.06 -1.05 -11.83
CA MET A 82 -7.26 -2.37 -12.45
C MET A 82 -8.69 -2.88 -12.24
N LEU A 83 -9.22 -2.79 -11.03
CA LEU A 83 -10.60 -3.18 -10.73
C LEU A 83 -11.59 -2.42 -11.60
N ALA A 84 -11.45 -1.09 -11.68
CA ALA A 84 -12.30 -0.25 -12.48
C ALA A 84 -12.27 -0.64 -13.97
N PHE A 85 -11.07 -0.94 -14.48
CA PHE A 85 -10.89 -1.40 -15.84
C PHE A 85 -11.56 -2.77 -16.11
N LEU A 86 -11.41 -3.73 -15.19
CA LEU A 86 -11.98 -5.07 -15.34
C LEU A 86 -13.49 -5.11 -15.19
N LEU A 87 -14.06 -4.25 -14.37
CA LEU A 87 -15.51 -4.15 -14.15
C LEU A 87 -16.23 -3.39 -15.28
N GLY A 88 -15.50 -2.62 -16.08
CA GLY A 88 -16.08 -1.83 -17.16
C GLY A 88 -17.11 -0.83 -16.64
N ASP A 89 -18.30 -0.82 -17.26
CA ASP A 89 -19.39 0.09 -16.91
C ASP A 89 -20.17 -0.29 -15.63
N VAL A 90 -19.78 -1.38 -14.96
CA VAL A 90 -20.41 -1.78 -13.70
C VAL A 90 -19.87 -0.89 -12.58
N PRO A 91 -20.70 -0.08 -11.91
CA PRO A 91 -20.24 0.77 -10.82
C PRO A 91 -19.66 -0.08 -9.69
N PHE A 92 -18.40 0.16 -9.35
CA PHE A 92 -17.71 -0.51 -8.25
C PHE A 92 -18.34 -0.16 -6.90
N ASP A 93 -18.55 1.13 -6.68
CA ASP A 93 -19.35 1.69 -5.59
C ASP A 93 -20.02 2.97 -6.10
N LYS A 94 -21.34 3.07 -6.01
CA LYS A 94 -22.08 4.30 -6.35
C LYS A 94 -21.70 5.51 -5.47
N HIS A 95 -21.00 5.26 -4.38
CA HIS A 95 -20.44 6.28 -3.49
C HIS A 95 -19.02 6.69 -3.88
N TRP A 96 -18.44 6.09 -4.93
CA TRP A 96 -17.13 6.44 -5.46
C TRP A 96 -17.26 7.25 -6.75
N PRO A 97 -17.34 8.59 -6.64
CA PRO A 97 -17.72 9.45 -7.78
C PRO A 97 -16.69 9.52 -8.91
N LEU A 98 -15.49 8.98 -8.69
CA LEU A 98 -14.37 9.04 -9.64
C LEU A 98 -14.09 7.73 -10.38
N PHE A 99 -14.97 6.75 -10.26
CA PHE A 99 -14.74 5.42 -10.81
C PHE A 99 -14.40 5.42 -12.31
N GLY A 100 -15.08 6.22 -13.12
CA GLY A 100 -14.79 6.36 -14.56
C GLY A 100 -13.37 6.86 -14.84
N LEU A 101 -12.86 7.79 -14.04
CA LEU A 101 -11.49 8.31 -14.17
C LEU A 101 -10.45 7.23 -13.86
N TYR A 102 -10.71 6.37 -12.90
CA TYR A 102 -9.84 5.25 -12.57
C TYR A 102 -9.77 4.21 -13.70
N GLN A 103 -10.89 3.94 -14.36
CA GLN A 103 -10.95 3.02 -15.48
C GLN A 103 -10.06 3.48 -16.66
N ASP A 104 -10.16 4.74 -17.06
CA ASP A 104 -9.35 5.31 -18.14
C ASP A 104 -7.87 5.39 -17.77
N SER A 105 -7.58 5.57 -16.50
CA SER A 105 -6.21 5.71 -15.99
C SER A 105 -5.44 4.40 -15.99
N PHE A 106 -6.07 3.22 -15.95
CA PHE A 106 -5.37 1.94 -15.83
C PHE A 106 -4.34 1.70 -16.94
N LEU A 107 -4.77 1.82 -18.20
CA LEU A 107 -3.89 1.55 -19.35
C LEU A 107 -2.76 2.58 -19.49
N SER A 108 -3.03 3.84 -19.17
CA SER A 108 -2.03 4.92 -19.19
C SER A 108 -1.02 4.80 -18.05
N ASN A 109 -1.38 4.14 -16.95
CA ASN A 109 -0.51 3.88 -15.81
C ASN A 109 0.14 2.48 -15.84
N ALA A 110 0.59 2.07 -17.04
CA ALA A 110 1.31 0.81 -17.28
C ALA A 110 0.47 -0.48 -17.12
N GLY A 111 -0.86 -0.40 -17.27
CA GLY A 111 -1.77 -1.56 -17.24
C GLY A 111 -1.77 -2.42 -18.52
N ARG A 112 -0.93 -2.11 -19.51
CA ARG A 112 -0.86 -2.84 -20.79
C ARG A 112 -0.46 -4.31 -20.64
N TRP A 113 0.22 -4.68 -19.56
CA TRP A 113 0.59 -6.06 -19.25
C TRP A 113 -0.61 -7.01 -19.29
N LEU A 114 -1.78 -6.55 -18.85
CA LEU A 114 -3.02 -7.34 -18.86
C LEU A 114 -3.45 -7.72 -20.28
N LYS A 115 -3.32 -6.81 -21.24
CA LYS A 115 -3.60 -7.09 -22.66
C LYS A 115 -2.59 -8.06 -23.29
N ILE A 116 -1.33 -8.03 -22.81
CA ILE A 116 -0.26 -8.93 -23.26
C ILE A 116 -0.48 -10.33 -22.68
N LEU A 117 -0.80 -10.41 -21.39
CA LEU A 117 -1.02 -11.67 -20.68
C LEU A 117 -2.25 -12.42 -21.20
N ARG A 118 -3.31 -11.70 -21.60
CA ARG A 118 -4.58 -12.27 -22.07
C ARG A 118 -5.14 -13.36 -21.13
N PRO A 119 -5.37 -13.04 -19.85
CA PRO A 119 -5.81 -14.04 -18.89
C PRO A 119 -7.18 -14.60 -19.25
N GLU A 120 -7.43 -15.84 -18.84
CA GLU A 120 -8.74 -16.48 -19.00
C GLU A 120 -9.82 -15.76 -18.16
N ASN A 121 -11.07 -15.84 -18.59
CA ASN A 121 -12.20 -15.23 -17.88
C ASN A 121 -12.33 -15.72 -16.42
N ALA A 122 -11.98 -16.97 -16.14
CA ALA A 122 -11.98 -17.51 -14.78
C ALA A 122 -10.94 -16.81 -13.88
N GLN A 123 -9.75 -16.55 -14.41
CA GLN A 123 -8.68 -15.83 -13.71
C GLN A 123 -9.06 -14.37 -13.46
N ILE A 124 -9.64 -13.69 -14.45
CA ILE A 124 -10.14 -12.31 -14.29
C ILE A 124 -11.20 -12.25 -13.18
N LYS A 125 -12.14 -13.18 -13.16
CA LYS A 125 -13.18 -13.26 -12.12
C LYS A 125 -12.57 -13.50 -10.73
N ALA A 126 -11.54 -14.34 -10.63
CA ALA A 126 -10.83 -14.57 -9.38
C ALA A 126 -10.15 -13.29 -8.89
N TRP A 127 -9.40 -12.60 -9.74
CA TRP A 127 -8.76 -11.33 -9.38
C TRP A 127 -9.75 -10.24 -8.95
N ILE A 128 -10.88 -10.10 -9.68
CA ILE A 128 -11.95 -9.16 -9.28
C ILE A 128 -12.45 -9.51 -7.88
N ARG A 129 -12.78 -10.79 -7.63
CA ARG A 129 -13.26 -11.26 -6.32
C ARG A 129 -12.26 -10.95 -5.21
N ASP A 130 -10.98 -11.24 -5.44
CA ASP A 130 -9.95 -11.11 -4.43
C ASP A 130 -9.62 -9.63 -4.15
N LEU A 131 -9.45 -8.82 -5.19
CA LEU A 131 -9.18 -7.38 -5.04
C LEU A 131 -10.35 -6.61 -4.40
N ILE A 132 -11.61 -6.96 -4.74
CA ILE A 132 -12.79 -6.28 -4.18
C ILE A 132 -12.96 -6.51 -2.68
N ASN A 133 -12.36 -7.58 -2.17
CA ASN A 133 -12.38 -7.95 -0.75
C ASN A 133 -11.22 -7.34 0.05
N LEU A 134 -10.27 -6.67 -0.61
CA LEU A 134 -9.16 -6.03 0.10
C LEU A 134 -9.65 -4.79 0.85
N PRO A 135 -9.20 -4.57 2.09
CA PRO A 135 -9.49 -3.35 2.84
C PRO A 135 -8.60 -2.20 2.34
N LEU A 136 -8.95 -0.98 2.76
CA LEU A 136 -8.14 0.22 2.57
C LEU A 136 -7.11 0.40 3.70
N ILE A 137 -7.46 -0.08 4.89
CA ILE A 137 -6.63 0.04 6.09
C ILE A 137 -6.65 -1.30 6.83
N ARG A 138 -5.48 -1.70 7.31
CA ARG A 138 -5.35 -2.77 8.30
C ARG A 138 -4.86 -2.21 9.62
N VAL A 139 -5.49 -2.65 10.70
CA VAL A 139 -5.10 -2.37 12.08
C VAL A 139 -4.61 -3.67 12.69
N VAL A 140 -3.40 -3.68 13.24
CA VAL A 140 -2.79 -4.88 13.82
C VAL A 140 -2.40 -4.63 15.26
N GLY A 141 -2.76 -5.55 16.15
CA GLY A 141 -2.43 -5.49 17.56
C GLY A 141 -3.18 -4.39 18.34
N GLN A 142 -2.77 -4.20 19.58
CA GLN A 142 -3.35 -3.24 20.53
C GLN A 142 -2.25 -2.58 21.37
N GLY A 143 -2.57 -1.41 21.95
CA GLY A 143 -1.64 -0.70 22.84
C GLY A 143 -0.30 -0.39 22.17
N VAL A 144 0.80 -0.75 22.79
CA VAL A 144 2.16 -0.44 22.33
C VAL A 144 2.61 -1.28 21.12
N SER A 145 2.01 -2.44 20.91
CA SER A 145 2.31 -3.30 19.74
C SER A 145 1.48 -2.94 18.51
N ARG A 146 0.57 -1.95 18.61
CA ARG A 146 -0.30 -1.55 17.52
C ARG A 146 0.46 -0.91 16.38
N PHE A 147 0.08 -1.28 15.16
CA PHE A 147 0.47 -0.58 13.94
C PHE A 147 -0.63 -0.63 12.90
N HIS A 148 -0.52 0.22 11.89
CA HIS A 148 -1.45 0.30 10.78
C HIS A 148 -0.75 0.13 9.45
N ILE A 149 -1.50 -0.33 8.46
CA ILE A 149 -1.10 -0.38 7.06
C ILE A 149 -2.14 0.36 6.24
N ALA A 150 -1.72 1.33 5.45
CA ALA A 150 -2.53 2.04 4.48
C ALA A 150 -1.72 2.28 3.21
N HIS A 151 -2.38 2.61 2.08
CA HIS A 151 -1.62 2.80 0.85
C HIS A 151 -0.87 4.13 0.82
N ALA A 152 -1.55 5.28 1.01
CA ALA A 152 -0.90 6.59 0.86
C ALA A 152 -0.65 7.30 2.20
N GLN A 153 -1.69 7.75 2.86
CA GLN A 153 -1.54 8.41 4.16
C GLN A 153 -2.84 8.39 4.98
N LEU A 154 -2.69 8.41 6.30
CA LEU A 154 -3.76 8.66 7.27
C LEU A 154 -3.58 10.07 7.81
N SER A 155 -3.87 11.06 7.00
CA SER A 155 -3.88 12.47 7.39
C SER A 155 -5.12 13.14 6.84
N GLY A 156 -5.73 13.98 7.65
CA GLY A 156 -6.91 14.77 7.29
C GLY A 156 -6.67 16.24 7.57
N ASP A 157 -7.69 17.06 7.33
CA ASP A 157 -7.66 18.49 7.63
C ASP A 157 -7.69 18.80 9.12
N SER A 158 -8.14 17.85 9.95
CA SER A 158 -8.08 17.92 11.39
C SER A 158 -7.21 16.80 11.95
N VAL A 159 -6.55 17.08 13.06
CA VAL A 159 -5.75 16.10 13.83
C VAL A 159 -6.63 14.93 14.30
N ASP A 160 -7.94 15.14 14.41
CA ASP A 160 -8.91 14.18 14.94
C ASP A 160 -9.48 13.25 13.86
N ASP A 161 -9.17 13.44 12.57
CA ASP A 161 -9.72 12.60 11.51
C ASP A 161 -9.22 11.15 11.59
N TRP A 162 -7.98 10.95 12.06
CA TRP A 162 -7.37 9.63 12.20
C TRP A 162 -6.74 9.45 13.58
N SER A 163 -7.15 8.43 14.30
CA SER A 163 -6.58 8.03 15.59
C SER A 163 -6.78 6.54 15.83
N ASP A 164 -5.99 5.98 16.73
CA ASP A 164 -6.12 4.58 17.15
C ASP A 164 -7.53 4.25 17.65
N THR A 165 -8.10 5.16 18.43
CA THR A 165 -9.46 5.01 18.96
C THR A 165 -10.48 4.99 17.84
N ARG A 166 -10.39 5.93 16.90
CA ARG A 166 -11.33 6.03 15.78
C ARG A 166 -11.25 4.84 14.86
N LEU A 167 -10.03 4.40 14.50
CA LEU A 167 -9.82 3.24 13.63
C LEU A 167 -10.36 1.93 14.24
N HIS A 168 -10.56 1.89 15.54
CA HIS A 168 -11.12 0.74 16.24
C HIS A 168 -12.63 0.82 16.44
N HIS A 169 -13.24 1.99 16.15
CA HIS A 169 -14.66 2.19 16.37
C HIS A 169 -15.49 1.57 15.22
N PRO A 170 -16.51 0.74 15.52
CA PRO A 170 -17.31 0.06 14.48
C PRO A 170 -18.00 1.01 13.48
N GLU A 171 -18.27 2.25 13.91
CA GLU A 171 -18.96 3.26 13.08
C GLU A 171 -18.03 3.90 12.03
N VAL A 172 -16.71 3.76 12.16
CA VAL A 172 -15.75 4.36 11.22
C VAL A 172 -16.00 3.93 9.77
N GLU A 173 -16.52 2.72 9.56
CA GLU A 173 -16.91 2.20 8.25
C GLU A 173 -17.99 3.03 7.55
N ARG A 174 -18.85 3.71 8.35
CA ARG A 174 -19.98 4.55 7.89
C ARG A 174 -19.69 6.03 8.02
N ASP A 175 -18.50 6.40 8.48
CA ASP A 175 -18.14 7.78 8.77
C ASP A 175 -18.26 8.65 7.51
N ALA A 176 -18.78 9.86 7.69
CA ALA A 176 -18.82 10.91 6.68
C ALA A 176 -17.42 11.26 6.12
N LEU A 177 -16.35 10.89 6.82
CA LEU A 177 -14.97 10.98 6.35
C LEU A 177 -14.80 10.37 4.97
N TRP A 178 -15.45 9.24 4.67
CA TRP A 178 -15.34 8.53 3.38
C TRP A 178 -16.12 9.22 2.24
N THR A 179 -17.03 10.13 2.57
CA THR A 179 -17.94 10.78 1.61
C THR A 179 -17.73 12.28 1.45
N LYS A 180 -16.93 12.91 2.31
CA LYS A 180 -16.63 14.36 2.19
C LYS A 180 -15.75 14.60 0.97
N LEU A 181 -16.37 15.14 -0.09
CA LEU A 181 -15.67 15.66 -1.25
C LEU A 181 -15.24 17.10 -0.99
N ARG A 182 -13.95 17.39 -1.14
CA ARG A 182 -13.46 18.76 -1.25
C ARG A 182 -12.93 18.99 -2.66
N PHE A 183 -13.48 19.97 -3.32
CA PHE A 183 -12.96 20.48 -4.59
C PHE A 183 -11.94 21.57 -4.31
N ILE A 184 -10.68 21.36 -4.68
CA ILE A 184 -9.64 22.39 -4.67
C ILE A 184 -9.42 22.81 -6.11
N PRO A 185 -9.77 24.07 -6.49
CA PRO A 185 -9.56 24.57 -7.86
C PRO A 185 -8.09 24.48 -8.25
N GLY A 186 -7.80 23.74 -9.33
CA GLY A 186 -6.46 23.62 -9.91
C GLY A 186 -5.63 22.42 -9.46
N PHE A 187 -6.11 21.63 -8.49
CA PHE A 187 -5.56 20.33 -8.11
C PHE A 187 -6.68 19.31 -7.89
N ASP A 188 -6.38 18.05 -8.21
CA ASP A 188 -7.30 16.94 -8.10
C ASP A 188 -8.06 16.91 -6.79
N MET A 189 -9.26 16.33 -6.84
CA MET A 189 -10.18 16.21 -5.73
C MET A 189 -9.48 15.55 -4.54
N THR A 190 -9.02 16.39 -3.64
CA THR A 190 -8.51 15.97 -2.35
C THR A 190 -9.59 16.19 -1.32
N GLY A 191 -9.88 15.20 -0.50
CA GLY A 191 -10.67 15.50 0.68
C GLY A 191 -11.72 14.52 1.14
N ASN A 192 -11.93 13.38 0.47
CA ASN A 192 -12.58 12.28 1.16
C ASN A 192 -11.53 11.28 1.68
N GLY A 193 -11.92 10.42 2.60
CA GLY A 193 -11.03 9.43 3.17
C GLY A 193 -10.46 8.46 2.13
N PHE A 194 -11.17 8.19 1.03
CA PHE A 194 -10.67 7.38 -0.08
C PHE A 194 -9.50 8.03 -0.78
N ASP A 195 -9.63 9.33 -1.11
CA ASP A 195 -8.56 10.05 -1.81
C ASP A 195 -7.33 10.22 -0.92
N ALA A 196 -7.51 10.53 0.36
CA ALA A 196 -6.39 10.64 1.30
C ALA A 196 -5.64 9.30 1.42
N VAL A 197 -6.36 8.19 1.61
CA VAL A 197 -5.78 6.86 1.82
C VAL A 197 -5.17 6.28 0.54
N LEU A 198 -5.68 6.62 -0.65
CA LEU A 198 -5.22 6.09 -1.93
C LEU A 198 -4.26 7.00 -2.69
N TRP A 199 -4.35 8.34 -2.50
CA TRP A 199 -3.64 9.33 -3.32
C TRP A 199 -2.91 10.40 -2.53
N GLY A 200 -3.05 10.43 -1.21
CA GLY A 200 -2.46 11.46 -0.36
C GLY A 200 -0.94 11.56 -0.47
N ARG A 201 -0.41 12.76 -0.68
CA ARG A 201 1.05 13.03 -0.78
C ARG A 201 1.52 14.13 0.16
N GLY A 202 0.60 14.74 0.91
CA GLY A 202 0.87 15.92 1.73
C GLY A 202 1.95 15.70 2.77
N LEU A 203 1.92 14.58 3.49
CA LEU A 203 2.93 14.25 4.51
C LEU A 203 4.33 14.09 3.91
N ARG A 204 4.46 13.56 2.70
CA ARG A 204 5.76 13.37 2.05
C ARG A 204 6.27 14.66 1.38
N ALA A 205 5.36 15.48 0.88
CA ALA A 205 5.69 16.71 0.15
C ALA A 205 6.35 17.74 1.04
N ASP A 206 5.97 17.84 2.31
CA ASP A 206 6.49 18.84 3.24
C ASP A 206 6.93 18.19 4.57
N LEU A 207 8.05 17.46 4.53
CA LEU A 207 8.64 16.83 5.72
C LEU A 207 9.09 17.82 6.79
N SER A 208 9.31 19.09 6.42
CA SER A 208 9.77 20.13 7.35
C SER A 208 8.65 20.70 8.22
N ASN A 209 7.40 20.57 7.75
CA ASN A 209 6.21 21.10 8.43
C ASN A 209 5.20 20.01 8.79
N VAL A 210 5.66 18.76 8.89
CA VAL A 210 4.79 17.66 9.29
C VAL A 210 4.27 17.93 10.70
N ARG A 211 2.95 18.13 10.77
CA ARG A 211 2.27 18.23 12.05
C ARG A 211 2.25 16.84 12.68
N GLU A 212 2.65 16.76 13.94
CA GLU A 212 2.56 15.51 14.68
C GLU A 212 1.10 15.07 14.79
N ILE A 213 0.82 13.85 14.38
CA ILE A 213 -0.51 13.24 14.50
C ILE A 213 -0.53 12.51 15.84
N THR A 214 -1.07 13.18 16.85
CA THR A 214 -1.17 12.61 18.19
C THR A 214 -2.23 11.51 18.24
N GLY A 215 -1.95 10.43 18.96
CA GLY A 215 -2.90 9.32 19.14
C GLY A 215 -3.06 8.40 17.94
N LEU A 216 -2.15 8.45 16.97
CA LEU A 216 -2.06 7.49 15.87
C LEU A 216 -0.75 6.70 16.01
N SER A 217 -0.87 5.39 16.18
CA SER A 217 0.25 4.46 16.21
C SER A 217 1.01 4.43 14.88
N ARG A 218 2.15 3.77 14.86
CA ARG A 218 2.99 3.61 13.67
C ARG A 218 2.18 3.13 12.47
N THR A 219 2.27 3.87 11.36
CA THR A 219 1.51 3.61 10.15
C THR A 219 2.46 3.40 8.98
N TYR A 220 2.44 2.23 8.39
CA TYR A 220 3.24 1.89 7.21
C TYR A 220 2.50 2.26 5.94
N VAL A 221 3.17 3.00 5.05
CA VAL A 221 2.57 3.54 3.82
C VAL A 221 3.49 3.39 2.61
N GLY A 222 2.88 3.44 1.43
CA GLY A 222 3.51 3.38 0.12
C GLY A 222 3.25 4.62 -0.73
N HIS A 223 2.82 4.39 -2.00
CA HIS A 223 2.31 5.36 -2.98
C HIS A 223 3.31 6.43 -3.43
N THR A 224 3.98 7.08 -2.51
CA THR A 224 4.93 8.15 -2.83
C THR A 224 6.35 7.65 -2.68
N ILE A 225 7.05 7.49 -3.81
CA ILE A 225 8.45 7.04 -3.80
C ILE A 225 9.29 7.93 -2.89
N SER A 226 9.80 7.33 -1.84
CA SER A 226 10.45 8.00 -0.72
C SER A 226 11.84 7.44 -0.49
N VAL A 227 12.80 7.84 -1.34
CA VAL A 227 14.21 7.44 -1.22
C VAL A 227 15.02 8.54 -0.55
N SER A 228 15.80 8.16 0.47
CA SER A 228 16.81 9.02 1.08
C SER A 228 18.07 9.11 0.19
N ARG A 229 18.93 10.11 0.47
CA ARG A 229 20.29 10.13 -0.08
C ARG A 229 21.12 8.95 0.43
N ASP A 230 20.95 8.59 1.68
CA ASP A 230 21.46 7.35 2.25
C ASP A 230 20.51 6.20 1.94
N PRO A 231 20.90 5.21 1.12
CA PRO A 231 20.04 4.11 0.72
C PRO A 231 19.68 3.16 1.90
N THR A 232 20.33 3.28 3.04
CA THR A 232 20.02 2.48 4.23
C THR A 232 18.95 3.11 5.11
N LEU A 233 18.45 4.32 4.78
CA LEU A 233 17.42 5.00 5.56
C LEU A 233 16.05 4.90 4.91
N ILE A 234 15.06 4.54 5.73
CA ILE A 234 13.62 4.64 5.44
C ILE A 234 13.12 5.94 6.05
N LEU A 235 12.44 6.76 5.25
CA LEU A 235 11.90 8.04 5.71
C LEU A 235 10.72 7.84 6.65
N VAL A 236 10.67 8.67 7.68
CA VAL A 236 9.59 8.73 8.66
C VAL A 236 9.07 10.16 8.74
N ALA A 237 7.76 10.33 8.84
CA ALA A 237 7.11 11.61 9.10
C ALA A 237 5.96 11.42 10.09
N SER A 238 6.05 11.99 11.28
CA SER A 238 5.12 11.74 12.38
C SER A 238 5.01 10.23 12.65
N SER A 239 3.80 9.66 12.62
CA SER A 239 3.57 8.22 12.78
C SER A 239 3.87 7.40 11.52
N HIS A 240 4.06 8.03 10.35
CA HIS A 240 4.13 7.35 9.05
C HIS A 240 5.54 6.92 8.68
N VAL A 241 5.66 5.65 8.24
CA VAL A 241 6.89 5.02 7.72
C VAL A 241 6.69 4.75 6.23
N PHE A 242 7.49 5.40 5.37
CA PHE A 242 7.34 5.35 3.91
C PHE A 242 8.12 4.17 3.33
N LEU A 243 7.43 3.12 2.92
CA LEU A 243 8.03 1.90 2.41
C LEU A 243 8.10 1.82 0.87
N ASP A 244 7.41 2.70 0.13
CA ASP A 244 7.63 2.77 -1.32
C ASP A 244 9.00 3.40 -1.60
N THR A 245 9.93 2.57 -1.98
CA THR A 245 11.28 2.95 -2.38
C THR A 245 11.54 2.73 -3.87
N GLY A 246 10.45 2.63 -4.66
CA GLY A 246 10.51 2.62 -6.11
C GLY A 246 11.01 1.29 -6.69
N ALA A 247 10.49 0.16 -6.24
CA ALA A 247 10.93 -1.16 -6.68
C ALA A 247 11.06 -1.28 -8.21
N TYR A 248 10.04 -0.87 -8.96
CA TYR A 248 10.05 -0.95 -10.43
C TYR A 248 11.09 -0.02 -11.09
N LYS A 249 11.43 1.12 -10.46
CA LYS A 249 12.42 2.05 -10.99
C LYS A 249 13.85 1.50 -10.99
N SER A 250 14.11 0.52 -10.11
CA SER A 250 15.40 -0.17 -10.10
C SER A 250 15.61 -1.08 -11.30
N LEU A 251 14.53 -1.37 -12.04
CA LEU A 251 14.56 -2.18 -13.28
C LEU A 251 14.67 -1.31 -14.54
N GLU A 252 14.56 0.00 -14.42
CA GLU A 252 14.69 0.93 -15.54
C GLU A 252 16.16 1.17 -15.89
N GLU A 253 16.46 1.32 -17.19
CA GLU A 253 17.78 1.74 -17.66
C GLU A 253 18.02 3.22 -17.35
N ARG A 254 18.46 3.52 -16.13
CA ARG A 254 18.70 4.86 -15.64
C ARG A 254 19.95 4.94 -14.74
N PRO A 255 20.70 6.06 -14.77
CA PRO A 255 21.94 6.18 -14.00
C PRO A 255 21.78 6.01 -12.49
N ASP A 256 20.61 6.35 -11.95
CA ASP A 256 20.31 6.31 -10.53
C ASP A 256 19.46 5.09 -10.10
N ALA A 257 19.34 4.07 -10.94
CA ALA A 257 18.56 2.85 -10.66
C ALA A 257 18.95 2.20 -9.32
N ALA A 258 20.19 2.22 -8.95
CA ALA A 258 20.71 1.68 -7.69
C ALA A 258 20.16 2.37 -6.42
N ARG A 259 19.52 3.52 -6.55
CA ARG A 259 18.88 4.22 -5.42
C ARG A 259 17.53 3.59 -5.04
N TYR A 260 16.94 2.83 -5.97
CA TYR A 260 15.60 2.27 -5.85
C TYR A 260 15.65 0.78 -5.55
N GLY A 261 14.58 0.24 -5.00
CA GLY A 261 14.45 -1.17 -4.69
C GLY A 261 13.15 -1.48 -3.97
N LEU A 262 12.87 -2.75 -3.75
CA LEU A 262 11.76 -3.19 -2.92
C LEU A 262 12.22 -3.22 -1.46
N THR A 263 11.44 -2.59 -0.57
CA THR A 263 11.71 -2.58 0.87
C THR A 263 10.77 -3.52 1.60
N LEU A 264 11.34 -4.35 2.48
CA LEU A 264 10.67 -5.22 3.43
C LEU A 264 11.06 -4.81 4.84
N TRP A 265 10.09 -4.66 5.74
CA TRP A 265 10.28 -4.26 7.12
C TRP A 265 9.70 -5.31 8.07
N CYS A 266 10.43 -5.69 9.11
CA CYS A 266 9.93 -6.50 10.22
C CYS A 266 9.51 -5.58 11.38
N HIS A 267 8.24 -5.63 11.78
CA HIS A 267 7.71 -4.75 12.81
C HIS A 267 8.32 -5.04 14.18
N GLN A 268 8.34 -6.30 14.58
CA GLN A 268 8.82 -6.73 15.91
C GLN A 268 10.33 -6.54 16.09
N GLU A 269 11.11 -6.78 15.04
CA GLU A 269 12.57 -6.63 15.09
C GLU A 269 13.03 -5.17 14.88
N ALA A 270 12.11 -4.28 14.47
CA ALA A 270 12.41 -2.89 14.09
C ALA A 270 13.58 -2.79 13.09
N ARG A 271 13.62 -3.71 12.13
CA ARG A 271 14.67 -3.91 11.14
C ARG A 271 14.07 -4.14 9.76
N GLY A 272 14.77 -3.72 8.73
CA GLY A 272 14.30 -3.92 7.37
C GLY A 272 15.41 -4.22 6.38
N TRP A 273 14.98 -4.57 5.17
CA TRP A 273 15.85 -4.95 4.05
C TRP A 273 15.34 -4.34 2.77
N ARG A 274 16.27 -3.97 1.88
CA ARG A 274 15.93 -3.43 0.58
C ARG A 274 16.78 -4.06 -0.51
N THR A 275 16.16 -4.41 -1.63
CA THR A 275 16.91 -4.87 -2.83
C THR A 275 17.68 -3.70 -3.44
N GLN A 276 18.93 -3.96 -3.84
CA GLN A 276 19.75 -3.03 -4.60
C GLN A 276 20.50 -3.83 -5.68
N GLY A 277 19.94 -3.91 -6.87
CA GLY A 277 20.40 -4.84 -7.88
C GLY A 277 20.41 -6.28 -7.33
N GLU A 278 21.57 -6.96 -7.39
CA GLU A 278 21.72 -8.32 -6.85
C GLU A 278 21.93 -8.37 -5.33
N LYS A 279 22.17 -7.23 -4.69
CA LYS A 279 22.42 -7.16 -3.25
C LYS A 279 21.13 -6.92 -2.48
N ILE A 280 21.15 -7.24 -1.19
CA ILE A 280 20.16 -6.84 -0.21
C ILE A 280 20.89 -5.99 0.84
N LEU A 281 20.34 -4.81 1.11
CA LEU A 281 20.84 -3.88 2.12
C LEU A 281 20.02 -4.02 3.39
N ASP A 282 20.64 -4.00 4.54
CA ASP A 282 19.96 -3.70 5.80
C ASP A 282 19.54 -2.24 5.82
N VAL A 283 18.31 -1.97 6.23
CA VAL A 283 17.76 -0.61 6.33
C VAL A 283 17.17 -0.34 7.70
N ARG A 284 17.15 0.94 8.07
CA ARG A 284 16.66 1.43 9.36
C ARG A 284 15.80 2.68 9.16
N LEU A 285 14.96 3.01 10.14
CA LEU A 285 14.17 4.24 10.11
C LEU A 285 15.09 5.46 10.27
N SER A 286 14.76 6.55 9.57
CA SER A 286 15.36 7.86 9.84
C SER A 286 14.90 8.34 11.23
N CYS A 287 15.81 8.96 11.95
CA CYS A 287 15.49 9.62 13.21
C CYS A 287 14.70 10.88 12.96
#